data_fa06411ce12e9d15e8639a5699b300f5
#
_entry.id   fa06411ce12e9d15e8639a5699b300f5
#
_cell.length_a   1.000
_cell.length_b   1.000
_cell.length_c   1.000
_cell.angle_alpha   90.00
_cell.angle_beta   90.00
_cell.angle_gamma   90.00
#
_symmetry.space_group_name_H-M   'P 1'
#
loop_
_entity.id
_entity.type
_entity.pdbx_description
1 polymer ?
#
loop_
_entity_poly.entity_id
_entity_poly.type
_entity_poly.pdbx_seq_one_letter_code
_entity_poly.pdbx_strand_id
1 'polypeptide(L)'
;LQRKIEKMINGKTLRSGTKILVSNNETKKIIIDEYNVMQEKISIVPNGVDLSMFDITKKKNPKKVVFAGAMYYHRGLDVLLETIPLVIEKIPDAKFVLLGSGTEMDKLKEIVSKNKLDNSVEFKGWIEREKIPENIADASIGIGPLRLTDVTSRALPIKVLEYMAVSLPLIAQKGTLPNDVLENEKNGFFIENHIELAEKIILLLNEPKKVQNM
;
A
#
# COMPACT_ATOMS: atom_id res chain seq x y z
N LEU A 1 18.37 -20.03 15.95
CA LEU A 1 18.55 -19.61 17.35
C LEU A 1 17.96 -18.24 17.60
N GLN A 2 18.30 -17.22 16.81
CA GLN A 2 17.86 -15.84 16.95
C GLN A 2 16.32 -15.72 16.97
N ARG A 3 15.61 -16.32 16.01
CA ARG A 3 14.13 -16.31 15.94
C ARG A 3 13.47 -16.93 17.19
N LYS A 4 14.09 -17.94 17.81
CA LYS A 4 13.58 -18.54 19.07
C LYS A 4 13.77 -17.59 20.25
N ILE A 5 14.91 -16.90 20.32
CA ILE A 5 15.21 -15.92 21.36
C ILE A 5 14.25 -14.72 21.26
N GLU A 6 14.05 -14.19 20.08
CA GLU A 6 13.08 -13.11 19.81
C GLU A 6 11.65 -13.51 20.21
N LYS A 7 11.21 -14.72 19.82
CA LYS A 7 9.89 -15.23 20.21
C LYS A 7 9.75 -15.38 21.74
N MET A 8 10.80 -15.80 22.43
CA MET A 8 10.80 -15.93 23.89
C MET A 8 10.74 -14.55 24.58
N ILE A 9 11.54 -13.58 24.13
CA ILE A 9 11.56 -12.22 24.68
C ILE A 9 10.20 -11.55 24.44
N ASN A 10 9.69 -11.56 23.22
CA ASN A 10 8.40 -11.00 22.85
C ASN A 10 7.28 -11.64 23.67
N GLY A 11 7.26 -12.96 23.82
CA GLY A 11 6.27 -13.68 24.62
C GLY A 11 6.31 -13.29 26.10
N LYS A 12 7.48 -13.10 26.68
CA LYS A 12 7.62 -12.66 28.09
C LYS A 12 7.05 -11.24 28.25
N THR A 13 7.43 -10.32 27.35
CA THR A 13 6.96 -8.93 27.36
C THR A 13 5.45 -8.84 27.19
N LEU A 14 4.89 -9.57 26.21
CA LEU A 14 3.45 -9.58 25.96
C LEU A 14 2.64 -10.12 27.17
N ARG A 15 3.10 -11.22 27.79
CA ARG A 15 2.42 -11.78 28.97
C ARG A 15 2.49 -10.88 30.21
N SER A 16 3.58 -10.12 30.38
CA SER A 16 3.74 -9.19 31.50
C SER A 16 2.94 -7.90 31.33
N GLY A 17 2.52 -7.57 30.11
CA GLY A 17 1.72 -6.38 29.83
C GLY A 17 0.36 -6.41 30.53
N THR A 18 -0.07 -5.25 31.07
CA THR A 18 -1.39 -5.08 31.68
C THR A 18 -2.47 -5.07 30.60
N LYS A 19 -2.21 -4.37 29.50
CA LYS A 19 -3.09 -4.27 28.33
C LYS A 19 -2.25 -4.30 27.07
N ILE A 20 -2.75 -4.92 26.01
CA ILE A 20 -2.12 -5.01 24.70
C ILE A 20 -3.09 -4.42 23.67
N LEU A 21 -2.63 -3.49 22.88
CA LEU A 21 -3.40 -2.93 21.77
C LEU A 21 -2.88 -3.50 20.46
N VAL A 22 -3.79 -3.97 19.62
CA VAL A 22 -3.48 -4.51 18.29
C VAL A 22 -4.36 -3.84 17.23
N SER A 23 -3.90 -3.80 15.99
CA SER A 23 -4.62 -3.11 14.91
C SER A 23 -5.72 -3.96 14.26
N ASN A 24 -5.71 -5.30 14.43
CA ASN A 24 -6.66 -6.20 13.76
C ASN A 24 -6.81 -7.55 14.48
N ASN A 25 -7.80 -8.33 14.03
CA ASN A 25 -8.12 -9.64 14.58
C ASN A 25 -7.02 -10.68 14.33
N GLU A 26 -6.33 -10.63 13.20
CA GLU A 26 -5.27 -11.57 12.84
C GLU A 26 -4.11 -11.44 13.83
N THR A 27 -3.68 -10.20 14.10
CA THR A 27 -2.63 -9.95 15.10
C THR A 27 -3.07 -10.39 16.51
N LYS A 28 -4.34 -10.13 16.89
CA LYS A 28 -4.91 -10.61 18.15
C LYS A 28 -4.82 -12.12 18.24
N LYS A 29 -5.24 -12.84 17.20
CA LYS A 29 -5.21 -14.30 17.14
C LYS A 29 -3.78 -14.85 17.30
N ILE A 30 -2.82 -14.28 16.59
CA ILE A 30 -1.41 -14.67 16.69
C ILE A 30 -0.89 -14.52 18.14
N ILE A 31 -1.22 -13.41 18.79
CA ILE A 31 -0.76 -13.15 20.17
C ILE A 31 -1.35 -14.17 21.14
N ILE A 32 -2.60 -14.56 20.96
CA ILE A 32 -3.23 -15.60 21.75
C ILE A 32 -2.58 -16.96 21.49
N ASP A 33 -2.55 -17.38 20.21
CA ASP A 33 -2.17 -18.75 19.83
C ASP A 33 -0.66 -19.01 19.99
N GLU A 34 0.18 -18.02 19.63
CA GLU A 34 1.63 -18.23 19.61
C GLU A 34 2.33 -17.81 20.90
N TYR A 35 1.76 -16.84 21.63
CA TYR A 35 2.40 -16.28 22.83
C TYR A 35 1.65 -16.60 24.13
N ASN A 36 0.51 -17.31 24.02
CA ASN A 36 -0.32 -17.73 25.14
C ASN A 36 -0.71 -16.56 26.08
N VAL A 37 -1.19 -15.47 25.47
CA VAL A 37 -1.68 -14.28 26.16
C VAL A 37 -3.19 -14.40 26.35
N MET A 38 -3.68 -14.04 27.52
CA MET A 38 -5.11 -14.05 27.82
C MET A 38 -5.87 -13.04 26.95
N GLN A 39 -6.97 -13.46 26.34
CA GLN A 39 -7.77 -12.67 25.42
C GLN A 39 -8.26 -11.34 26.00
N GLU A 40 -8.57 -11.31 27.30
CA GLU A 40 -9.08 -10.14 28.03
C GLU A 40 -8.05 -9.00 28.13
N LYS A 41 -6.77 -9.35 27.97
CA LYS A 41 -5.68 -8.36 27.92
C LYS A 41 -5.58 -7.66 26.57
N ILE A 42 -6.21 -8.19 25.50
CA ILE A 42 -6.00 -7.72 24.14
C ILE A 42 -7.23 -6.94 23.65
N SER A 43 -7.02 -5.66 23.34
CA SER A 43 -8.02 -4.79 22.72
C SER A 43 -7.61 -4.47 21.30
N ILE A 44 -8.59 -4.43 20.38
CA ILE A 44 -8.35 -4.03 18.98
C ILE A 44 -8.59 -2.53 18.88
N VAL A 45 -7.58 -1.82 18.38
CA VAL A 45 -7.63 -0.41 18.03
C VAL A 45 -7.14 -0.32 16.57
N PRO A 46 -8.04 -0.29 15.60
CA PRO A 46 -7.66 -0.28 14.19
C PRO A 46 -6.93 1.02 13.82
N ASN A 47 -6.15 0.95 12.74
CA ASN A 47 -5.59 2.14 12.13
C ASN A 47 -6.72 3.05 11.62
N GLY A 48 -6.49 4.35 11.64
CA GLY A 48 -7.40 5.38 11.13
C GLY A 48 -6.63 6.55 10.53
N VAL A 49 -7.36 7.42 9.83
CA VAL A 49 -6.86 8.70 9.31
C VAL A 49 -7.76 9.83 9.75
N ASP A 50 -7.19 11.01 9.92
CA ASP A 50 -7.94 12.24 10.20
C ASP A 50 -8.44 12.81 8.87
N LEU A 51 -9.72 12.63 8.59
CA LEU A 51 -10.33 13.06 7.32
C LEU A 51 -10.26 14.57 7.09
N SER A 52 -10.10 15.38 8.13
CA SER A 52 -9.97 16.84 7.99
C SER A 52 -8.69 17.26 7.25
N MET A 53 -7.70 16.36 7.17
CA MET A 53 -6.44 16.60 6.45
C MET A 53 -6.55 16.31 4.94
N PHE A 54 -7.66 15.72 4.45
CA PHE A 54 -7.77 15.21 3.10
C PHE A 54 -8.77 16.03 2.27
N ASP A 55 -8.26 16.73 1.24
CA ASP A 55 -9.09 17.49 0.30
C ASP A 55 -9.53 16.61 -0.88
N ILE A 56 -10.81 16.24 -0.88
CA ILE A 56 -11.42 15.46 -1.95
C ILE A 56 -11.82 16.31 -3.18
N THR A 57 -11.75 17.64 -3.09
CA THR A 57 -12.15 18.54 -4.18
C THR A 57 -11.05 18.73 -5.22
N LYS A 58 -9.84 18.29 -4.94
CA LYS A 58 -8.69 18.44 -5.85
C LYS A 58 -8.94 17.71 -7.18
N LYS A 59 -8.78 18.44 -8.27
CA LYS A 59 -8.97 17.88 -9.62
C LYS A 59 -7.97 16.75 -9.87
N LYS A 60 -8.48 15.59 -10.24
CA LYS A 60 -7.65 14.42 -10.57
C LYS A 60 -6.87 14.62 -11.85
N ASN A 61 -5.61 14.21 -11.84
CA ASN A 61 -4.81 14.01 -13.05
C ASN A 61 -5.10 12.59 -13.59
N PRO A 62 -5.78 12.45 -14.74
CA PRO A 62 -6.23 11.14 -15.23
C PRO A 62 -5.08 10.19 -15.61
N LYS A 63 -3.85 10.66 -15.63
CA LYS A 63 -2.66 9.88 -16.01
C LYS A 63 -1.71 9.64 -14.83
N LYS A 64 -2.08 10.04 -13.61
CA LYS A 64 -1.21 9.91 -12.43
C LYS A 64 -1.58 8.68 -11.58
N VAL A 65 -0.58 7.81 -11.41
CA VAL A 65 -0.59 6.66 -10.49
C VAL A 65 0.32 6.99 -9.32
N VAL A 66 -0.11 6.73 -8.08
CA VAL A 66 0.68 7.07 -6.88
C VAL A 66 0.93 5.86 -5.99
N PHE A 67 2.14 5.81 -5.44
CA PHE A 67 2.49 4.98 -4.30
C PHE A 67 2.98 5.88 -3.16
N ALA A 68 2.47 5.68 -1.93
CA ALA A 68 2.94 6.36 -0.74
C ALA A 68 3.39 5.36 0.33
N GLY A 69 4.61 5.49 0.84
CA GLY A 69 5.13 4.70 1.94
C GLY A 69 6.57 4.25 1.82
N ALA A 70 7.01 3.48 2.81
CA ALA A 70 8.37 2.96 2.84
C ALA A 70 8.65 2.01 1.68
N MET A 71 9.82 2.17 1.06
CA MET A 71 10.27 1.38 -0.09
C MET A 71 11.11 0.18 0.41
N TYR A 72 10.41 -0.81 0.96
CA TYR A 72 10.97 -2.07 1.40
C TYR A 72 10.57 -3.20 0.46
N TYR A 73 11.38 -4.26 0.40
CA TYR A 73 11.17 -5.44 -0.43
C TYR A 73 9.73 -5.99 -0.38
N HIS A 74 9.16 -6.11 0.81
CA HIS A 74 7.80 -6.63 0.99
C HIS A 74 6.69 -5.73 0.43
N ARG A 75 7.00 -4.54 -0.05
CA ARG A 75 6.01 -3.66 -0.72
C ARG A 75 5.84 -3.99 -2.20
N GLY A 76 6.83 -4.66 -2.83
CA GLY A 76 6.74 -5.12 -4.20
C GLY A 76 6.82 -4.02 -5.25
N LEU A 77 7.57 -2.93 -4.99
CA LEU A 77 7.71 -1.84 -5.97
C LEU A 77 8.48 -2.25 -7.23
N ASP A 78 9.33 -3.26 -7.15
CA ASP A 78 9.94 -3.90 -8.32
C ASP A 78 8.87 -4.47 -9.27
N VAL A 79 7.81 -5.09 -8.76
CA VAL A 79 6.66 -5.55 -9.56
C VAL A 79 5.96 -4.38 -10.26
N LEU A 80 5.82 -3.23 -9.60
CA LEU A 80 5.29 -2.02 -10.23
C LEU A 80 6.21 -1.55 -11.37
N LEU A 81 7.52 -1.50 -11.13
CA LEU A 81 8.47 -1.04 -12.16
C LEU A 81 8.54 -1.98 -13.37
N GLU A 82 8.36 -3.30 -13.19
CA GLU A 82 8.22 -4.27 -14.28
C GLU A 82 6.94 -4.06 -15.10
N THR A 83 5.90 -3.51 -14.47
CA THR A 83 4.60 -3.22 -15.08
C THR A 83 4.62 -1.97 -15.96
N ILE A 84 5.41 -0.95 -15.60
CA ILE A 84 5.38 0.37 -16.25
C ILE A 84 5.64 0.32 -17.76
N PRO A 85 6.59 -0.45 -18.30
CA PRO A 85 6.79 -0.55 -19.75
C PRO A 85 5.52 -0.96 -20.52
N LEU A 86 4.73 -1.89 -19.96
CA LEU A 86 3.47 -2.35 -20.55
C LEU A 86 2.40 -1.25 -20.55
N VAL A 87 2.40 -0.42 -19.50
CA VAL A 87 1.45 0.69 -19.38
C VAL A 87 1.81 1.82 -20.34
N ILE A 88 3.08 2.25 -20.37
CA ILE A 88 3.50 3.38 -21.21
C ILE A 88 3.48 3.06 -22.72
N GLU A 89 3.54 1.79 -23.10
CA GLU A 89 3.30 1.36 -24.49
C GLU A 89 1.89 1.75 -24.96
N LYS A 90 0.89 1.66 -24.07
CA LYS A 90 -0.52 2.00 -24.35
C LYS A 90 -0.88 3.43 -23.97
N ILE A 91 -0.23 3.98 -22.96
CA ILE A 91 -0.49 5.30 -22.38
C ILE A 91 0.86 6.01 -22.15
N PRO A 92 1.47 6.57 -23.20
CA PRO A 92 2.83 7.15 -23.14
C PRO A 92 2.99 8.30 -22.14
N ASP A 93 1.90 9.00 -21.81
CA ASP A 93 1.87 10.12 -20.88
C ASP A 93 1.54 9.70 -19.41
N ALA A 94 1.45 8.40 -19.13
CA ALA A 94 1.25 7.91 -17.76
C ALA A 94 2.42 8.29 -16.85
N LYS A 95 2.10 8.75 -15.62
CA LYS A 95 3.06 9.18 -14.61
C LYS A 95 2.90 8.35 -13.33
N PHE A 96 4.01 7.86 -12.84
CA PHE A 96 4.10 7.07 -11.61
C PHE A 96 4.89 7.86 -10.57
N VAL A 97 4.20 8.32 -9.53
CA VAL A 97 4.78 9.14 -8.47
C VAL A 97 4.97 8.29 -7.22
N LEU A 98 6.21 8.12 -6.80
CA LEU A 98 6.60 7.28 -5.67
C LEU A 98 7.03 8.16 -4.49
N LEU A 99 6.18 8.22 -3.46
CA LEU A 99 6.39 8.97 -2.22
C LEU A 99 6.98 8.07 -1.15
N GLY A 100 8.09 8.45 -0.56
CA GLY A 100 8.75 7.74 0.52
C GLY A 100 10.19 7.39 0.22
N SER A 101 10.78 6.64 1.13
CA SER A 101 12.16 6.14 1.06
C SER A 101 12.26 4.76 1.70
N GLY A 102 13.40 4.09 1.57
CA GLY A 102 13.63 2.79 2.18
C GLY A 102 14.84 2.08 1.60
N THR A 103 15.10 0.86 2.09
CA THR A 103 16.29 0.09 1.73
C THR A 103 16.35 -0.34 0.26
N GLU A 104 15.22 -0.35 -0.44
CA GLU A 104 15.16 -0.69 -1.87
C GLU A 104 15.32 0.53 -2.79
N MET A 105 15.40 1.77 -2.25
CA MET A 105 15.38 3.00 -3.06
C MET A 105 16.42 3.01 -4.18
N ASP A 106 17.68 2.70 -3.87
CA ASP A 106 18.78 2.77 -4.84
C ASP A 106 18.60 1.72 -5.94
N LYS A 107 18.21 0.50 -5.57
CA LYS A 107 17.89 -0.58 -6.51
C LYS A 107 16.71 -0.21 -7.43
N LEU A 108 15.67 0.42 -6.89
CA LEU A 108 14.51 0.86 -7.68
C LEU A 108 14.90 1.95 -8.67
N LYS A 109 15.75 2.91 -8.29
CA LYS A 109 16.29 3.93 -9.19
C LYS A 109 17.15 3.32 -10.30
N GLU A 110 17.97 2.31 -9.97
CA GLU A 110 18.75 1.58 -10.97
C GLU A 110 17.84 0.90 -12.00
N ILE A 111 16.76 0.24 -11.56
CA ILE A 111 15.76 -0.38 -12.45
C ILE A 111 15.13 0.67 -13.35
N VAL A 112 14.75 1.83 -12.85
CA VAL A 112 14.16 2.94 -13.62
C VAL A 112 15.12 3.41 -14.70
N SER A 113 16.38 3.70 -14.35
CA SER A 113 17.40 4.17 -15.29
C SER A 113 17.72 3.11 -16.35
N LYS A 114 17.93 1.85 -15.96
CA LYS A 114 18.23 0.73 -16.87
C LYS A 114 17.11 0.52 -17.91
N ASN A 115 15.85 0.69 -17.49
CA ASN A 115 14.70 0.51 -18.37
C ASN A 115 14.24 1.82 -19.04
N LYS A 116 14.99 2.93 -18.88
CA LYS A 116 14.69 4.24 -19.47
C LYS A 116 13.30 4.78 -19.08
N LEU A 117 12.91 4.57 -17.83
CA LEU A 117 11.61 4.97 -17.30
C LEU A 117 11.64 6.36 -16.61
N ASP A 118 12.78 7.07 -16.67
CA ASP A 118 13.00 8.36 -15.98
C ASP A 118 11.93 9.42 -16.32
N ASN A 119 11.39 9.38 -17.52
CA ASN A 119 10.33 10.29 -17.96
C ASN A 119 8.94 9.92 -17.40
N SER A 120 8.76 8.69 -16.92
CA SER A 120 7.46 8.18 -16.45
C SER A 120 7.40 7.97 -14.93
N VAL A 121 8.55 7.82 -14.27
CA VAL A 121 8.66 7.55 -12.82
C VAL A 121 9.31 8.73 -12.11
N GLU A 122 8.64 9.23 -11.09
CA GLU A 122 9.15 10.28 -10.22
C GLU A 122 9.29 9.78 -8.79
N PHE A 123 10.50 9.83 -8.22
CA PHE A 123 10.76 9.58 -6.81
C PHE A 123 10.74 10.90 -6.04
N LYS A 124 9.71 11.13 -5.22
CA LYS A 124 9.60 12.32 -4.36
C LYS A 124 10.48 12.25 -3.10
N GLY A 125 11.02 11.06 -2.78
CA GLY A 125 11.71 10.85 -1.53
C GLY A 125 10.78 10.84 -0.33
N TRP A 126 11.34 11.02 0.86
CA TRP A 126 10.58 11.12 2.10
C TRP A 126 9.74 12.41 2.11
N ILE A 127 8.46 12.25 2.48
CA ILE A 127 7.48 13.34 2.58
C ILE A 127 6.96 13.40 4.01
N GLU A 128 6.87 14.60 4.57
CA GLU A 128 6.22 14.84 5.85
C GLU A 128 4.77 14.37 5.82
N ARG A 129 4.31 13.79 6.94
CA ARG A 129 2.98 13.17 7.01
C ARG A 129 1.86 14.14 6.61
N GLU A 130 1.97 15.37 7.04
CA GLU A 130 1.01 16.45 6.79
C GLU A 130 0.90 16.80 5.29
N LYS A 131 1.94 16.49 4.51
CA LYS A 131 1.98 16.74 3.06
C LYS A 131 1.56 15.53 2.21
N ILE A 132 1.38 14.35 2.81
CA ILE A 132 0.92 13.16 2.08
C ILE A 132 -0.44 13.40 1.41
N PRO A 133 -1.48 13.94 2.10
CA PRO A 133 -2.78 14.18 1.49
C PRO A 133 -2.70 15.04 0.22
N GLU A 134 -1.94 16.12 0.25
CA GLU A 134 -1.74 17.04 -0.87
C GLU A 134 -1.11 16.32 -2.08
N ASN A 135 -0.15 15.44 -1.84
CA ASN A 135 0.60 14.75 -2.90
C ASN A 135 -0.15 13.58 -3.53
N ILE A 136 -1.15 13.01 -2.84
CA ILE A 136 -1.95 11.89 -3.35
C ILE A 136 -3.31 12.34 -3.91
N ALA A 137 -3.85 13.48 -3.48
CA ALA A 137 -5.21 13.91 -3.77
C ALA A 137 -5.52 14.08 -5.27
N ASP A 138 -4.54 14.47 -6.07
CA ASP A 138 -4.70 14.66 -7.52
C ASP A 138 -4.44 13.39 -8.34
N ALA A 139 -4.03 12.28 -7.74
CA ALA A 139 -3.82 11.03 -8.46
C ALA A 139 -5.15 10.39 -8.89
N SER A 140 -5.08 9.47 -9.87
CA SER A 140 -6.22 8.67 -10.33
C SER A 140 -6.22 7.26 -9.77
N ILE A 141 -5.05 6.72 -9.38
CA ILE A 141 -4.91 5.36 -8.88
C ILE A 141 -3.92 5.34 -7.72
N GLY A 142 -4.28 4.69 -6.62
CA GLY A 142 -3.41 4.36 -5.50
C GLY A 142 -2.86 2.93 -5.60
N ILE A 143 -1.55 2.76 -5.41
CA ILE A 143 -0.92 1.44 -5.40
C ILE A 143 -0.73 0.94 -3.97
N GLY A 144 -1.38 -0.17 -3.66
CA GLY A 144 -1.29 -0.90 -2.40
C GLY A 144 -0.06 -1.81 -2.31
N PRO A 145 -0.04 -2.77 -1.38
CA PRO A 145 0.99 -3.80 -1.34
C PRO A 145 0.90 -4.70 -2.57
N LEU A 146 2.04 -4.90 -3.27
CA LEU A 146 2.12 -5.71 -4.50
C LEU A 146 2.83 -7.06 -4.28
N ARG A 147 3.21 -7.39 -3.05
CA ARG A 147 3.84 -8.67 -2.72
C ARG A 147 3.18 -9.28 -1.50
N LEU A 148 2.72 -10.51 -1.64
CA LEU A 148 2.18 -11.28 -0.52
C LEU A 148 3.34 -11.85 0.32
N THR A 149 3.37 -11.46 1.59
CA THR A 149 4.34 -11.91 2.59
C THR A 149 3.64 -12.05 3.94
N ASP A 150 4.31 -12.65 4.92
CA ASP A 150 3.79 -12.72 6.30
C ASP A 150 3.46 -11.34 6.89
N VAL A 151 4.14 -10.29 6.45
CA VAL A 151 3.90 -8.92 6.91
C VAL A 151 2.68 -8.32 6.22
N THR A 152 2.60 -8.43 4.89
CA THR A 152 1.55 -7.79 4.09
C THR A 152 0.21 -8.51 4.18
N SER A 153 0.20 -9.81 4.46
CA SER A 153 -1.04 -10.59 4.65
C SER A 153 -1.77 -10.29 5.98
N ARG A 154 -1.13 -9.58 6.90
CA ARG A 154 -1.63 -9.41 8.28
C ARG A 154 -1.83 -7.96 8.70
N ALA A 155 -1.43 -7.01 7.87
CA ALA A 155 -1.48 -5.60 8.21
C ALA A 155 -2.39 -4.83 7.24
N LEU A 156 -3.21 -3.93 7.78
CA LEU A 156 -3.85 -2.89 6.99
C LEU A 156 -2.94 -1.66 6.96
N PRO A 157 -2.25 -1.38 5.84
CA PRO A 157 -1.37 -0.23 5.75
C PRO A 157 -2.15 1.09 5.79
N ILE A 158 -1.66 2.09 6.52
CA ILE A 158 -2.30 3.42 6.63
C ILE A 158 -2.54 4.05 5.26
N LYS A 159 -1.62 3.91 4.31
CA LYS A 159 -1.77 4.41 2.93
C LYS A 159 -3.08 3.99 2.25
N VAL A 160 -3.60 2.80 2.57
CA VAL A 160 -4.88 2.32 2.01
C VAL A 160 -6.02 3.21 2.49
N LEU A 161 -6.03 3.55 3.78
CA LEU A 161 -7.01 4.47 4.36
C LEU A 161 -6.83 5.90 3.83
N GLU A 162 -5.58 6.33 3.62
CA GLU A 162 -5.27 7.63 3.01
C GLU A 162 -5.78 7.73 1.56
N TYR A 163 -5.63 6.66 0.76
CA TYR A 163 -6.19 6.60 -0.59
C TYR A 163 -7.71 6.64 -0.58
N MET A 164 -8.34 5.88 0.30
CA MET A 164 -9.80 5.90 0.48
C MET A 164 -10.29 7.30 0.90
N ALA A 165 -9.55 8.00 1.76
CA ALA A 165 -9.88 9.35 2.22
C ALA A 165 -9.88 10.40 1.09
N VAL A 166 -9.17 10.17 -0.02
CA VAL A 166 -9.19 11.02 -1.22
C VAL A 166 -9.89 10.37 -2.42
N SER A 167 -10.71 9.34 -2.18
CA SER A 167 -11.47 8.63 -3.22
C SER A 167 -10.58 8.16 -4.38
N LEU A 168 -9.46 7.50 -4.06
CA LEU A 168 -8.62 6.84 -5.04
C LEU A 168 -8.99 5.36 -5.14
N PRO A 169 -9.31 4.83 -6.32
CA PRO A 169 -9.35 3.39 -6.53
C PRO A 169 -7.97 2.79 -6.26
N LEU A 170 -7.99 1.64 -5.60
CA LEU A 170 -6.80 0.96 -5.11
C LEU A 170 -6.51 -0.29 -5.94
N ILE A 171 -5.24 -0.51 -6.29
CA ILE A 171 -4.81 -1.80 -6.84
C ILE A 171 -3.81 -2.45 -5.88
N ALA A 172 -4.07 -3.71 -5.50
CA ALA A 172 -3.22 -4.44 -4.57
C ALA A 172 -3.13 -5.93 -4.92
N GLN A 173 -2.05 -6.58 -4.50
CA GLN A 173 -1.90 -8.04 -4.61
C GLN A 173 -2.98 -8.76 -3.81
N LYS A 174 -3.60 -9.77 -4.38
CA LYS A 174 -4.56 -10.64 -3.70
C LYS A 174 -3.96 -11.24 -2.42
N GLY A 175 -4.73 -11.21 -1.35
CA GLY A 175 -4.31 -11.70 -0.03
C GLY A 175 -3.52 -10.69 0.81
N THR A 176 -3.23 -9.48 0.31
CA THR A 176 -2.55 -8.44 1.09
C THR A 176 -3.49 -7.49 1.82
N LEU A 177 -4.76 -7.50 1.48
CA LEU A 177 -5.82 -6.71 2.12
C LEU A 177 -7.06 -7.56 2.35
N PRO A 178 -7.85 -7.27 3.40
CA PRO A 178 -9.16 -7.88 3.60
C PRO A 178 -10.14 -7.51 2.47
N ASN A 179 -11.06 -8.46 2.16
CA ASN A 179 -12.05 -8.26 1.08
C ASN A 179 -13.12 -7.21 1.41
N ASP A 180 -13.28 -6.84 2.67
CA ASP A 180 -14.15 -5.74 3.11
C ASP A 180 -13.47 -4.37 3.03
N VAL A 181 -12.17 -4.34 2.82
CA VAL A 181 -11.38 -3.11 2.57
C VAL A 181 -11.23 -2.84 1.08
N LEU A 182 -10.88 -3.86 0.30
CA LEU A 182 -10.78 -3.77 -1.16
C LEU A 182 -11.76 -4.75 -1.81
N GLU A 183 -12.79 -4.20 -2.43
CA GLU A 183 -13.80 -4.95 -3.19
C GLU A 183 -13.58 -4.73 -4.69
N ASN A 184 -13.37 -5.83 -5.42
CA ASN A 184 -13.13 -5.76 -6.87
C ASN A 184 -14.26 -4.98 -7.58
N GLU A 185 -13.87 -4.08 -8.48
CA GLU A 185 -14.74 -3.23 -9.30
C GLU A 185 -15.56 -2.18 -8.53
N LYS A 186 -15.57 -2.20 -7.20
CA LYS A 186 -16.30 -1.25 -6.37
C LYS A 186 -15.41 -0.08 -5.93
N ASN A 187 -14.21 -0.39 -5.39
CA ASN A 187 -13.26 0.62 -4.94
C ASN A 187 -11.81 0.34 -5.39
N GLY A 188 -11.63 -0.63 -6.32
CA GLY A 188 -10.35 -0.99 -6.88
C GLY A 188 -10.29 -2.42 -7.40
N PHE A 189 -9.08 -2.99 -7.43
CA PHE A 189 -8.83 -4.33 -7.95
C PHE A 189 -7.78 -5.08 -7.15
N PHE A 190 -8.03 -6.37 -6.90
CA PHE A 190 -6.98 -7.32 -6.60
C PHE A 190 -6.33 -7.80 -7.89
N ILE A 191 -5.02 -8.04 -7.83
CA ILE A 191 -4.23 -8.61 -8.94
C ILE A 191 -3.42 -9.82 -8.44
N GLU A 192 -3.01 -10.69 -9.35
CA GLU A 192 -2.17 -11.84 -9.03
C GLU A 192 -0.75 -11.73 -9.60
N ASN A 193 -0.55 -10.90 -10.63
CA ASN A 193 0.75 -10.72 -11.29
C ASN A 193 0.89 -9.33 -11.92
N HIS A 194 2.09 -9.02 -12.46
CA HIS A 194 2.39 -7.73 -13.06
C HIS A 194 1.65 -7.45 -14.38
N ILE A 195 1.22 -8.48 -15.11
CA ILE A 195 0.42 -8.32 -16.34
C ILE A 195 -0.97 -7.82 -15.99
N GLU A 196 -1.64 -8.46 -15.02
CA GLU A 196 -2.92 -7.98 -14.51
C GLU A 196 -2.82 -6.58 -13.90
N LEU A 197 -1.71 -6.27 -13.22
CA LEU A 197 -1.46 -4.92 -12.72
C LEU A 197 -1.45 -3.90 -13.87
N ALA A 198 -0.76 -4.21 -14.98
CA ALA A 198 -0.75 -3.36 -16.16
C ALA A 198 -2.15 -3.18 -16.74
N GLU A 199 -2.91 -4.27 -16.92
CA GLU A 199 -4.26 -4.24 -17.44
C GLU A 199 -5.20 -3.36 -16.60
N LYS A 200 -5.15 -3.48 -15.26
CA LYS A 200 -6.00 -2.68 -14.37
C LYS A 200 -5.58 -1.22 -14.34
N ILE A 201 -4.28 -0.90 -14.40
CA ILE A 201 -3.80 0.48 -14.53
C ILE A 201 -4.29 1.06 -15.86
N ILE A 202 -4.10 0.38 -16.99
CA ILE A 202 -4.54 0.82 -18.32
C ILE A 202 -6.05 1.05 -18.34
N LEU A 203 -6.83 0.11 -17.81
CA LEU A 203 -8.27 0.22 -17.71
C LEU A 203 -8.68 1.52 -16.99
N LEU A 204 -8.17 1.74 -15.78
CA LEU A 204 -8.54 2.90 -14.97
C LEU A 204 -8.06 4.23 -15.56
N LEU A 205 -6.85 4.27 -16.16
CA LEU A 205 -6.35 5.50 -16.79
C LEU A 205 -7.10 5.87 -18.07
N ASN A 206 -7.74 4.90 -18.75
CA ASN A 206 -8.57 5.13 -19.94
C ASN A 206 -10.05 5.39 -19.62
N GLU A 207 -10.50 5.04 -18.41
CA GLU A 207 -11.90 5.17 -18.00
C GLU A 207 -12.07 6.12 -16.79
N PRO A 208 -11.81 7.44 -16.92
CA PRO A 208 -11.88 8.38 -15.79
C PRO A 208 -13.27 8.45 -15.14
N LYS A 209 -14.35 8.16 -15.88
CA LYS A 209 -15.71 8.04 -15.31
C LYS A 209 -15.81 6.84 -14.37
N LYS A 210 -15.16 5.73 -14.67
CA LYS A 210 -15.12 4.54 -13.80
C LYS A 210 -14.37 4.86 -12.49
N VAL A 211 -13.24 5.58 -12.60
CA VAL A 211 -12.47 6.07 -11.44
C VAL A 211 -13.32 6.94 -10.52
N GLN A 212 -14.17 7.82 -11.08
CA GLN A 212 -15.08 8.69 -10.30
C GLN A 212 -16.19 7.92 -9.59
N ASN A 213 -16.60 6.78 -10.12
CA ASN A 213 -17.70 5.96 -9.58
C ASN A 213 -17.20 4.90 -8.57
N MET A 214 -15.91 4.72 -8.42
CA MET A 214 -15.22 3.88 -7.44
C MET A 214 -14.89 4.68 -6.17
#